data_13e3b0455f543a8352fd0887d38f12f7
#
_entry.id   13e3b0455f543a8352fd0887d38f12f7
#
_cell.length_a   1.000
_cell.length_b   1.000
_cell.length_c   1.000
_cell.angle_alpha   90.00
_cell.angle_beta   90.00
_cell.angle_gamma   90.00
#
_symmetry.space_group_name_H-M   'P 1'
#
loop_
_entity.id
_entity.type
_entity.pdbx_description
1 polymer ?
#
loop_
_entity_poly.entity_id
_entity_poly.type
_entity_poly.pdbx_seq_one_letter_code
_entity_poly.pdbx_strand_id
1 'polypeptide(L)'
;VSLLPPAIPDSASGEPRKVGVEIEFAGVGPIQAARLVEMTFGGTVTQHSAHRLSVTDTPWGTFHVELDSKYVHPDETLLERMRESDGQPPGMGEHLRASLHSRTREWLGDMVAGLVPTEIVCPPLPWHELDRIDELFDALRRHGAEGTDASLMYGFGLHLNAEIPGGDVESVLAHLRAYLILADWLRHQIVVDVTRDVLPHTRPFHSEYAAKVLAPDYAPTLDALIDDYLIANPTRNRELDLLPLFAWLRPDHRNPLLRETLVKPRPTYHYRLPNASLSDPEWGVGVEWNRWVEVERLAADPVRLAERSGAYREHLAQPTLNRWLDSLRHWMHDR
;
A
#
# COMPACT_ATOMS: atom_id res chain seq x y z
N VAL A 1 -7.40 -19.28 2.27
CA VAL A 1 -7.24 -19.27 0.80
C VAL A 1 -5.89 -19.88 0.45
N SER A 2 -5.83 -20.81 -0.53
CA SER A 2 -4.54 -21.38 -0.97
C SER A 2 -3.71 -20.30 -1.68
N LEU A 3 -2.42 -20.19 -1.32
CA LEU A 3 -1.49 -19.26 -1.94
C LEU A 3 -1.14 -19.70 -3.36
N LEU A 4 -1.26 -18.81 -4.31
CA LEU A 4 -0.81 -19.03 -5.68
C LEU A 4 0.69 -18.78 -5.79
N PRO A 5 1.43 -19.65 -6.51
CA PRO A 5 2.84 -19.37 -6.78
C PRO A 5 2.97 -18.18 -7.74
N PRO A 6 3.93 -17.29 -7.50
CA PRO A 6 4.26 -16.23 -8.45
C PRO A 6 4.87 -16.83 -9.73
N ALA A 7 4.89 -16.08 -10.82
CA ALA A 7 5.43 -16.57 -12.10
C ALA A 7 6.92 -16.96 -12.00
N ILE A 8 7.67 -16.25 -11.18
CA ILE A 8 9.08 -16.55 -10.84
C ILE A 8 9.13 -16.69 -9.33
N PRO A 9 9.10 -17.93 -8.78
CA PRO A 9 8.96 -18.16 -7.34
C PRO A 9 10.25 -17.91 -6.54
N ASP A 10 11.40 -18.03 -7.20
CA ASP A 10 12.70 -17.93 -6.55
C ASP A 10 13.42 -16.64 -6.92
N SER A 11 14.23 -16.15 -5.98
CA SER A 11 15.10 -15.00 -6.18
C SER A 11 16.35 -15.39 -7.02
N ALA A 12 17.14 -14.41 -7.38
CA ALA A 12 18.41 -14.64 -8.09
C ALA A 12 19.43 -15.54 -7.30
N SER A 13 19.25 -15.67 -5.99
CA SER A 13 20.06 -16.57 -5.15
C SER A 13 19.53 -18.01 -5.13
N GLY A 14 18.38 -18.29 -5.74
CA GLY A 14 17.73 -19.60 -5.72
C GLY A 14 16.89 -19.88 -4.46
N GLU A 15 16.77 -18.89 -3.57
CA GLU A 15 15.90 -18.96 -2.41
C GLU A 15 14.48 -18.49 -2.76
N PRO A 16 13.42 -19.00 -2.11
CA PRO A 16 12.07 -18.48 -2.32
C PRO A 16 12.02 -16.98 -2.10
N ARG A 17 11.40 -16.24 -3.06
CA ARG A 17 11.22 -14.81 -2.90
C ARG A 17 10.40 -14.50 -1.67
N LYS A 18 10.73 -13.38 -1.04
CA LYS A 18 10.11 -12.94 0.21
C LYS A 18 9.11 -11.82 -0.03
N VAL A 19 8.18 -11.72 0.90
CA VAL A 19 7.17 -10.67 0.90
C VAL A 19 7.10 -10.07 2.31
N GLY A 20 7.31 -8.77 2.42
CA GLY A 20 7.01 -8.01 3.63
C GLY A 20 5.52 -7.66 3.65
N VAL A 21 4.92 -7.70 4.84
CA VAL A 21 3.51 -7.34 5.06
C VAL A 21 3.45 -6.21 6.07
N GLU A 22 2.70 -5.15 5.75
CA GLU A 22 2.41 -4.06 6.68
C GLU A 22 0.89 -3.99 6.80
N ILE A 23 0.37 -3.95 8.04
CA ILE A 23 -1.08 -3.82 8.29
C ILE A 23 -1.36 -2.69 9.26
N GLU A 24 -2.31 -1.83 8.88
CA GLU A 24 -2.80 -0.71 9.66
C GLU A 24 -4.22 -1.01 10.19
N PHE A 25 -4.49 -0.71 11.47
CA PHE A 25 -5.79 -0.96 12.11
C PHE A 25 -6.00 -0.07 13.34
N ALA A 26 -7.26 0.06 13.76
CA ALA A 26 -7.66 0.68 15.01
C ALA A 26 -8.12 -0.38 16.04
N GLY A 27 -8.58 0.06 17.20
CA GLY A 27 -9.19 -0.78 18.23
C GLY A 27 -8.20 -1.54 19.12
N VAL A 28 -6.99 -1.84 18.63
CA VAL A 28 -5.93 -2.52 19.39
C VAL A 28 -4.68 -1.65 19.39
N GLY A 29 -4.23 -1.25 20.57
CA GLY A 29 -3.04 -0.40 20.71
C GLY A 29 -1.70 -1.15 20.57
N PRO A 30 -0.57 -0.43 20.36
CA PRO A 30 0.72 -1.04 20.03
C PRO A 30 1.23 -2.06 21.04
N ILE A 31 1.02 -1.84 22.33
CA ILE A 31 1.47 -2.76 23.38
C ILE A 31 0.70 -4.09 23.27
N GLN A 32 -0.60 -4.04 23.08
CA GLN A 32 -1.43 -5.22 22.93
C GLN A 32 -1.11 -5.94 21.61
N ALA A 33 -0.96 -5.19 20.52
CA ALA A 33 -0.59 -5.73 19.21
C ALA A 33 0.77 -6.49 19.26
N ALA A 34 1.79 -5.91 19.90
CA ALA A 34 3.09 -6.57 20.08
C ALA A 34 2.96 -7.88 20.88
N ARG A 35 2.12 -7.91 21.91
CA ARG A 35 1.85 -9.13 22.66
C ARG A 35 1.10 -10.19 21.82
N LEU A 36 0.20 -9.78 20.94
CA LEU A 36 -0.46 -10.72 20.04
C LEU A 36 0.53 -11.33 19.04
N VAL A 37 1.50 -10.56 18.53
CA VAL A 37 2.59 -11.08 17.71
C VAL A 37 3.41 -12.11 18.52
N GLU A 38 3.83 -11.76 19.74
CA GLU A 38 4.59 -12.66 20.64
C GLU A 38 3.82 -13.96 20.92
N MET A 39 2.52 -13.86 21.21
CA MET A 39 1.67 -15.03 21.48
C MET A 39 1.48 -15.92 20.25
N THR A 40 1.43 -15.34 19.06
CA THR A 40 1.17 -16.07 17.81
C THR A 40 2.45 -16.73 17.26
N PHE A 41 3.57 -16.01 17.29
CA PHE A 41 4.81 -16.44 16.61
C PHE A 41 5.98 -16.67 17.56
N GLY A 42 5.78 -16.46 18.87
CA GLY A 42 6.88 -16.47 19.83
C GLY A 42 7.72 -15.19 19.75
N GLY A 43 8.92 -15.26 20.27
CA GLY A 43 9.86 -14.15 20.32
C GLY A 43 9.80 -13.38 21.63
N THR A 44 10.38 -12.16 21.61
CA THR A 44 10.52 -11.31 22.80
C THR A 44 10.12 -9.89 22.49
N VAL A 45 9.14 -9.36 23.23
CA VAL A 45 8.70 -7.96 23.12
C VAL A 45 9.73 -7.03 23.76
N THR A 46 10.17 -6.04 22.99
CA THR A 46 10.99 -4.92 23.47
C THR A 46 10.26 -3.62 23.22
N GLN A 47 10.05 -2.83 24.29
CA GLN A 47 9.41 -1.52 24.18
C GLN A 47 10.49 -0.42 24.07
N HIS A 48 10.44 0.35 22.97
CA HIS A 48 11.36 1.47 22.70
C HIS A 48 10.76 2.81 23.15
N SER A 49 9.44 2.94 23.08
CA SER A 49 8.67 4.10 23.59
C SER A 49 7.23 3.65 23.91
N ALA A 50 6.39 4.58 24.36
CA ALA A 50 4.96 4.32 24.57
C ALA A 50 4.23 3.85 23.28
N HIS A 51 4.76 4.20 22.11
CA HIS A 51 4.12 4.02 20.80
C HIS A 51 4.96 3.22 19.81
N ARG A 52 6.11 2.66 20.24
CA ARG A 52 7.01 1.91 19.38
C ARG A 52 7.58 0.70 20.11
N LEU A 53 7.30 -0.48 19.56
CA LEU A 53 7.75 -1.76 20.08
C LEU A 53 8.36 -2.59 18.96
N SER A 54 9.12 -3.60 19.34
CA SER A 54 9.56 -4.66 18.44
C SER A 54 9.37 -6.00 19.09
N VAL A 55 9.14 -7.04 18.28
CA VAL A 55 9.14 -8.44 18.71
C VAL A 55 10.25 -9.13 17.96
N THR A 56 11.34 -9.44 18.68
CA THR A 56 12.55 -10.10 18.14
C THR A 56 12.47 -11.60 18.32
N ASP A 57 13.39 -12.31 17.67
CA ASP A 57 13.54 -13.77 17.81
C ASP A 57 12.29 -14.57 17.36
N THR A 58 11.51 -14.04 16.42
CA THR A 58 10.48 -14.80 15.74
C THR A 58 11.09 -15.66 14.61
N PRO A 59 10.37 -16.67 14.07
CA PRO A 59 10.89 -17.54 13.01
C PRO A 59 11.41 -16.80 11.76
N TRP A 60 10.88 -15.60 11.48
CA TRP A 60 11.24 -14.83 10.28
C TRP A 60 12.09 -13.60 10.58
N GLY A 61 12.26 -13.21 11.84
CA GLY A 61 13.02 -12.04 12.26
C GLY A 61 12.23 -11.11 13.17
N THR A 62 12.37 -9.81 12.99
CA THR A 62 11.80 -8.80 13.90
C THR A 62 10.54 -8.19 13.31
N PHE A 63 9.44 -8.25 14.07
CA PHE A 63 8.24 -7.45 13.83
C PHE A 63 8.42 -6.08 14.49
N HIS A 64 7.98 -5.04 13.79
CA HIS A 64 7.88 -3.69 14.35
C HIS A 64 6.41 -3.34 14.54
N VAL A 65 6.09 -2.75 15.69
CA VAL A 65 4.72 -2.33 16.03
C VAL A 65 4.78 -0.89 16.48
N GLU A 66 4.06 -0.02 15.78
CA GLU A 66 4.09 1.42 16.12
C GLU A 66 2.74 2.10 15.80
N LEU A 67 2.51 3.28 16.37
CA LEU A 67 1.49 4.17 15.86
C LEU A 67 2.01 4.81 14.57
N ASP A 68 1.18 4.83 13.51
CA ASP A 68 1.61 5.46 12.25
C ASP A 68 1.80 6.96 12.44
N SER A 69 3.08 7.37 12.35
CA SER A 69 3.52 8.75 12.56
C SER A 69 2.92 9.77 11.59
N LYS A 70 2.45 9.33 10.42
CA LYS A 70 1.77 10.18 9.43
C LYS A 70 0.49 10.81 9.97
N TYR A 71 -0.18 10.11 10.89
CA TYR A 71 -1.39 10.61 11.55
C TYR A 71 -1.08 11.42 12.84
N VAL A 72 0.11 11.26 13.42
CA VAL A 72 0.55 12.03 14.60
C VAL A 72 1.03 13.43 14.23
N HIS A 73 1.50 13.59 12.99
CA HIS A 73 1.90 14.88 12.41
C HIS A 73 1.17 15.08 11.08
N PRO A 74 -0.13 15.41 11.11
CA PRO A 74 -0.83 15.73 9.87
C PRO A 74 -0.15 16.93 9.24
N ASP A 75 0.28 16.78 7.98
CA ASP A 75 0.74 17.90 7.17
C ASP A 75 -0.30 19.03 7.23
N GLU A 76 0.16 20.30 7.31
CA GLU A 76 -0.73 21.47 7.32
C GLU A 76 -1.79 21.43 6.21
N THR A 77 -1.43 20.82 5.08
CA THR A 77 -2.34 20.58 3.94
C THR A 77 -3.50 19.64 4.25
N LEU A 78 -3.34 18.66 5.15
CA LEU A 78 -4.43 17.77 5.57
C LEU A 78 -5.42 18.52 6.47
N LEU A 79 -4.89 19.31 7.39
CA LEU A 79 -5.70 20.18 8.27
C LEU A 79 -6.45 21.27 7.49
N GLU A 80 -5.86 21.82 6.42
CA GLU A 80 -6.51 22.78 5.53
C GLU A 80 -7.65 22.14 4.75
N ARG A 81 -7.49 20.95 4.18
CA ARG A 81 -8.54 20.23 3.45
C ARG A 81 -9.68 19.77 4.35
N MET A 82 -9.39 19.31 5.57
CA MET A 82 -10.44 19.02 6.56
C MET A 82 -11.24 20.28 6.94
N ARG A 83 -10.63 21.47 6.92
CA ARG A 83 -11.31 22.75 7.12
C ARG A 83 -12.16 23.16 5.93
N GLU A 84 -11.72 22.88 4.71
CA GLU A 84 -12.47 23.19 3.49
C GLU A 84 -13.71 22.31 3.33
N SER A 85 -13.68 21.05 3.84
CA SER A 85 -14.81 20.13 3.79
C SER A 85 -15.92 20.45 4.80
N ASP A 86 -15.60 21.13 5.92
CA ASP A 86 -16.58 21.41 6.99
C ASP A 86 -17.43 22.69 6.78
N GLY A 87 -17.21 23.47 5.70
CA GLY A 87 -18.09 24.58 5.31
C GLY A 87 -18.32 25.66 6.38
N GLN A 88 -17.41 25.83 7.37
CA GLN A 88 -17.56 26.79 8.46
C GLN A 88 -16.85 28.14 8.20
N PRO A 89 -17.44 29.27 8.64
CA PRO A 89 -16.91 30.60 8.38
C PRO A 89 -15.62 30.92 9.15
N PRO A 90 -14.77 31.86 8.63
CA PRO A 90 -13.37 32.07 9.04
C PRO A 90 -13.11 32.60 10.46
N GLY A 91 -14.12 32.88 11.27
CA GLY A 91 -13.97 33.53 12.58
C GLY A 91 -13.71 32.61 13.78
N MET A 92 -13.90 31.30 13.65
CA MET A 92 -13.82 30.37 14.80
C MET A 92 -12.41 29.77 15.00
N GLY A 93 -11.51 29.92 14.03
CA GLY A 93 -10.16 29.32 14.03
C GLY A 93 -9.17 29.94 15.00
N GLU A 94 -9.28 31.21 15.35
CA GLU A 94 -8.35 31.88 16.26
C GLU A 94 -8.62 31.56 17.72
N HIS A 95 -9.87 31.46 18.13
CA HIS A 95 -10.24 31.03 19.48
C HIS A 95 -9.97 29.55 19.74
N LEU A 96 -10.06 28.72 18.71
CA LEU A 96 -9.71 27.29 18.79
C LEU A 96 -8.20 27.11 18.94
N ARG A 97 -7.36 27.92 18.25
CA ARG A 97 -5.90 27.86 18.38
C ARG A 97 -5.42 28.21 19.80
N ALA A 98 -6.01 29.18 20.45
CA ALA A 98 -5.63 29.60 21.80
C ALA A 98 -6.09 28.57 22.88
N SER A 99 -7.24 27.95 22.72
CA SER A 99 -7.73 26.91 23.64
C SER A 99 -7.11 25.53 23.40
N LEU A 100 -6.67 25.24 22.18
CA LEU A 100 -5.97 24.02 21.80
C LEU A 100 -4.56 23.92 22.42
N HIS A 101 -3.89 25.05 22.70
CA HIS A 101 -2.51 25.03 23.23
C HIS A 101 -2.39 24.69 24.72
N SER A 102 -3.42 24.80 25.51
CA SER A 102 -3.34 24.63 26.95
C SER A 102 -4.10 23.47 27.59
N ARG A 103 -5.07 22.88 26.87
CA ARG A 103 -5.88 21.74 27.37
C ARG A 103 -5.86 20.50 26.49
N THR A 104 -5.20 20.55 25.34
CA THR A 104 -5.37 19.56 24.27
C THR A 104 -4.36 18.43 24.28
N ARG A 105 -3.34 18.45 25.14
CA ARG A 105 -2.37 17.32 25.17
C ARG A 105 -2.93 16.04 25.78
N GLU A 106 -3.85 16.15 26.74
CA GLU A 106 -4.44 14.96 27.38
C GLU A 106 -5.74 14.52 26.69
N TRP A 107 -6.58 15.44 26.24
CA TRP A 107 -7.86 15.13 25.62
C TRP A 107 -7.77 14.78 24.13
N LEU A 108 -6.81 15.37 23.41
CA LEU A 108 -6.41 14.93 22.06
C LEU A 108 -5.72 13.57 22.10
N GLY A 109 -5.00 13.23 23.18
CA GLY A 109 -4.40 11.90 23.36
C GLY A 109 -5.43 10.78 23.24
N ASP A 110 -6.59 10.91 23.85
CA ASP A 110 -7.61 9.86 23.89
C ASP A 110 -8.54 9.85 22.66
N MET A 111 -8.84 11.02 22.09
CA MET A 111 -9.69 11.10 20.88
C MET A 111 -8.92 10.91 19.59
N VAL A 112 -7.66 11.36 19.54
CA VAL A 112 -6.73 11.11 18.42
C VAL A 112 -6.15 9.70 18.49
N ALA A 113 -5.98 9.11 19.68
CA ALA A 113 -5.55 7.72 19.83
C ALA A 113 -6.55 6.72 19.20
N GLY A 114 -7.85 7.08 19.11
CA GLY A 114 -8.85 6.30 18.37
C GLY A 114 -8.80 6.49 16.86
N LEU A 115 -8.11 7.52 16.36
CA LEU A 115 -8.01 7.87 14.94
C LEU A 115 -6.62 7.57 14.33
N VAL A 116 -5.60 7.39 15.19
CA VAL A 116 -4.24 7.03 14.76
C VAL A 116 -4.13 5.51 14.71
N PRO A 117 -3.88 4.91 13.53
CA PRO A 117 -3.78 3.47 13.43
C PRO A 117 -2.52 2.94 14.15
N THR A 118 -2.67 1.74 14.69
CA THR A 118 -1.53 0.88 14.98
C THR A 118 -1.10 0.22 13.68
N GLU A 119 0.18 0.26 13.39
CA GLU A 119 0.82 -0.43 12.27
C GLU A 119 1.66 -1.59 12.79
N ILE A 120 1.52 -2.76 12.17
CA ILE A 120 2.44 -3.89 12.32
C ILE A 120 3.19 -4.06 11.01
N VAL A 121 4.52 -3.94 11.07
CA VAL A 121 5.42 -4.25 9.96
C VAL A 121 6.04 -5.62 10.21
N CYS A 122 5.65 -6.61 9.42
CA CYS A 122 6.17 -7.96 9.48
C CYS A 122 7.56 -8.03 8.82
N PRO A 123 8.49 -8.86 9.33
CA PRO A 123 9.70 -9.19 8.59
C PRO A 123 9.33 -9.88 7.26
N PRO A 124 10.20 -9.80 6.23
CA PRO A 124 9.92 -10.48 4.97
C PRO A 124 9.88 -12.01 5.14
N LEU A 125 8.75 -12.63 4.77
CA LEU A 125 8.53 -14.08 4.79
C LEU A 125 8.66 -14.66 3.38
N PRO A 126 9.04 -15.94 3.23
CA PRO A 126 8.88 -16.67 1.98
C PRO A 126 7.43 -16.60 1.50
N TRP A 127 7.20 -16.36 0.20
CA TRP A 127 5.84 -16.18 -0.34
C TRP A 127 4.87 -17.32 0.00
N HIS A 128 5.38 -18.56 0.11
CA HIS A 128 4.57 -19.74 0.42
C HIS A 128 4.24 -19.91 1.92
N GLU A 129 4.72 -19.02 2.78
CA GLU A 129 4.42 -18.96 4.21
C GLU A 129 3.52 -17.75 4.58
N LEU A 130 3.04 -17.00 3.60
CA LEU A 130 2.25 -15.77 3.85
C LEU A 130 0.95 -16.06 4.61
N ASP A 131 0.33 -17.21 4.40
CA ASP A 131 -0.89 -17.64 5.10
C ASP A 131 -0.71 -17.75 6.63
N ARG A 132 0.55 -17.87 7.11
CA ARG A 132 0.86 -17.84 8.55
C ARG A 132 0.51 -16.48 9.18
N ILE A 133 0.54 -15.39 8.40
CA ILE A 133 0.16 -14.05 8.89
C ILE A 133 -1.35 -13.98 9.20
N ASP A 134 -2.17 -14.79 8.56
CA ASP A 134 -3.61 -14.84 8.83
C ASP A 134 -3.90 -15.30 10.28
N GLU A 135 -3.01 -16.07 10.91
CA GLU A 135 -3.10 -16.43 12.34
C GLU A 135 -3.05 -15.17 13.23
N LEU A 136 -2.21 -14.18 12.87
CA LEU A 136 -2.13 -12.90 13.56
C LEU A 136 -3.38 -12.04 13.29
N PHE A 137 -3.89 -12.04 12.05
CA PHE A 137 -5.10 -11.31 11.70
C PHE A 137 -6.30 -11.86 12.49
N ASP A 138 -6.40 -13.16 12.66
CA ASP A 138 -7.42 -13.80 13.51
C ASP A 138 -7.27 -13.41 14.99
N ALA A 139 -6.04 -13.31 15.48
CA ALA A 139 -5.80 -12.84 16.84
C ALA A 139 -6.21 -11.37 17.01
N LEU A 140 -5.86 -10.50 16.05
CA LEU A 140 -6.26 -9.09 16.03
C LEU A 140 -7.79 -8.93 16.02
N ARG A 141 -8.50 -9.65 15.13
CA ARG A 141 -9.99 -9.67 15.08
C ARG A 141 -10.60 -10.03 16.43
N ARG A 142 -10.14 -11.12 17.04
CA ARG A 142 -10.64 -11.58 18.35
C ARG A 142 -10.44 -10.57 19.48
N HIS A 143 -9.49 -9.64 19.32
CA HIS A 143 -9.20 -8.61 20.31
C HIS A 143 -9.76 -7.24 19.92
N GLY A 144 -10.64 -7.19 18.91
CA GLY A 144 -11.38 -5.98 18.54
C GLY A 144 -10.60 -5.03 17.63
N ALA A 145 -9.62 -5.53 16.86
CA ALA A 145 -9.01 -4.73 15.81
C ALA A 145 -10.02 -4.41 14.71
N GLU A 146 -10.06 -3.16 14.29
CA GLU A 146 -10.95 -2.62 13.27
C GLU A 146 -10.13 -2.16 12.07
N GLY A 147 -10.54 -2.61 10.88
CA GLY A 147 -9.94 -2.25 9.61
C GLY A 147 -10.66 -1.11 8.90
N THR A 148 -10.37 -0.94 7.61
CA THR A 148 -10.97 0.06 6.72
C THR A 148 -12.49 -0.06 6.64
N ASP A 149 -12.99 -1.27 6.73
CA ASP A 149 -14.40 -1.65 6.60
C ASP A 149 -15.24 -1.33 7.85
N ALA A 150 -14.62 -1.05 8.99
CA ALA A 150 -15.33 -0.70 10.23
C ALA A 150 -15.78 0.77 10.26
N SER A 151 -15.13 1.66 9.54
CA SER A 151 -15.50 3.07 9.49
C SER A 151 -15.02 3.73 8.19
N LEU A 152 -15.89 4.54 7.58
CA LEU A 152 -15.58 5.39 6.44
C LEU A 152 -14.44 6.39 6.71
N MET A 153 -14.09 6.61 7.97
CA MET A 153 -12.97 7.48 8.36
C MET A 153 -11.62 6.75 8.40
N TYR A 154 -11.62 5.41 8.34
CA TYR A 154 -10.41 4.60 8.43
C TYR A 154 -9.85 4.29 7.04
N GLY A 155 -8.83 5.03 6.64
CA GLY A 155 -8.09 4.76 5.40
C GLY A 155 -7.00 3.71 5.55
N PHE A 156 -7.19 2.75 6.44
CA PHE A 156 -6.18 1.74 6.79
C PHE A 156 -5.96 0.76 5.66
N GLY A 157 -4.71 0.37 5.45
CA GLY A 157 -4.30 -0.50 4.36
C GLY A 157 -3.58 -1.75 4.81
N LEU A 158 -3.56 -2.71 3.91
CA LEU A 158 -2.59 -3.78 3.88
C LEU A 158 -1.58 -3.47 2.77
N HIS A 159 -0.29 -3.42 3.11
CA HIS A 159 0.76 -3.25 2.12
C HIS A 159 1.52 -4.56 1.91
N LEU A 160 1.75 -4.91 0.66
CA LEU A 160 2.64 -6.01 0.30
C LEU A 160 3.92 -5.46 -0.31
N ASN A 161 5.05 -5.88 0.25
CA ASN A 161 6.38 -5.58 -0.25
C ASN A 161 6.93 -6.82 -0.95
N ALA A 162 6.45 -7.11 -2.16
CA ALA A 162 6.86 -8.29 -2.92
C ALA A 162 8.28 -8.12 -3.47
N GLU A 163 9.20 -9.02 -3.13
CA GLU A 163 10.57 -9.02 -3.64
C GLU A 163 10.55 -9.12 -5.16
N ILE A 164 11.40 -8.32 -5.84
CA ILE A 164 11.49 -8.32 -7.31
C ILE A 164 12.11 -9.64 -7.82
N PRO A 165 11.63 -10.19 -8.95
CA PRO A 165 12.26 -11.36 -9.56
C PRO A 165 13.58 -11.03 -10.25
N GLY A 166 13.77 -9.76 -10.66
CA GLY A 166 14.98 -9.26 -11.32
C GLY A 166 15.06 -7.74 -11.24
N GLY A 167 16.27 -7.19 -11.22
CA GLY A 167 16.54 -5.74 -11.13
C GLY A 167 16.83 -5.06 -12.47
N ASP A 168 16.68 -5.77 -13.60
CA ASP A 168 16.81 -5.19 -14.93
C ASP A 168 15.60 -4.32 -15.30
N VAL A 169 15.80 -3.39 -16.23
CA VAL A 169 14.75 -2.43 -16.62
C VAL A 169 13.56 -3.11 -17.28
N GLU A 170 13.78 -4.17 -18.01
CA GLU A 170 12.77 -4.95 -18.72
C GLU A 170 11.80 -5.58 -17.71
N SER A 171 12.33 -6.21 -16.65
CA SER A 171 11.53 -6.81 -15.58
C SER A 171 10.72 -5.75 -14.84
N VAL A 172 11.33 -4.66 -14.43
CA VAL A 172 10.65 -3.56 -13.71
C VAL A 172 9.55 -2.93 -14.57
N LEU A 173 9.85 -2.67 -15.86
CA LEU A 173 8.89 -2.11 -16.81
C LEU A 173 7.72 -3.06 -17.07
N ALA A 174 7.98 -4.36 -17.21
CA ALA A 174 6.92 -5.36 -17.41
C ALA A 174 5.93 -5.40 -16.23
N HIS A 175 6.42 -5.36 -14.98
CA HIS A 175 5.57 -5.31 -13.80
C HIS A 175 4.79 -3.99 -13.70
N LEU A 176 5.43 -2.86 -13.99
CA LEU A 176 4.73 -1.57 -14.03
C LEU A 176 3.61 -1.56 -15.08
N ARG A 177 3.87 -2.07 -16.30
CA ARG A 177 2.87 -2.22 -17.36
C ARG A 177 1.72 -3.12 -16.94
N ALA A 178 2.03 -4.29 -16.39
CA ALA A 178 1.03 -5.24 -15.92
C ALA A 178 0.15 -4.62 -14.82
N TYR A 179 0.75 -3.90 -13.87
CA TYR A 179 0.02 -3.19 -12.84
C TYR A 179 -0.92 -2.13 -13.43
N LEU A 180 -0.42 -1.27 -14.32
CA LEU A 180 -1.22 -0.21 -14.95
C LEU A 180 -2.45 -0.78 -15.69
N ILE A 181 -2.29 -1.93 -16.37
CA ILE A 181 -3.38 -2.61 -17.07
C ILE A 181 -4.41 -3.19 -16.10
N LEU A 182 -3.96 -3.78 -15.00
CA LEU A 182 -4.81 -4.46 -14.03
C LEU A 182 -5.34 -3.55 -12.91
N ALA A 183 -4.89 -2.30 -12.83
CA ALA A 183 -5.21 -1.40 -11.72
C ALA A 183 -6.72 -1.21 -11.51
N ASP A 184 -7.50 -1.03 -12.59
CA ASP A 184 -8.95 -0.87 -12.50
C ASP A 184 -9.64 -2.15 -12.02
N TRP A 185 -9.18 -3.31 -12.51
CA TRP A 185 -9.66 -4.60 -12.03
C TRP A 185 -9.33 -4.82 -10.55
N LEU A 186 -8.10 -4.53 -10.13
CA LEU A 186 -7.68 -4.64 -8.73
C LEU A 186 -8.53 -3.76 -7.81
N ARG A 187 -8.78 -2.50 -8.18
CA ARG A 187 -9.66 -1.59 -7.43
C ARG A 187 -11.07 -2.15 -7.30
N HIS A 188 -11.59 -2.74 -8.37
CA HIS A 188 -12.91 -3.36 -8.35
C HIS A 188 -12.97 -4.59 -7.44
N GLN A 189 -11.93 -5.45 -7.48
CA GLN A 189 -11.85 -6.64 -6.62
C GLN A 189 -11.68 -6.32 -5.13
N ILE A 190 -11.00 -5.21 -4.82
CA ILE A 190 -10.73 -4.77 -3.44
C ILE A 190 -11.92 -4.00 -2.89
N VAL A 191 -12.90 -3.60 -3.73
CA VAL A 191 -13.98 -2.67 -3.36
C VAL A 191 -13.39 -1.47 -2.62
N VAL A 192 -12.45 -0.78 -3.32
CA VAL A 192 -11.80 0.41 -2.75
C VAL A 192 -12.91 1.38 -2.39
N ASP A 193 -13.13 1.59 -1.10
CA ASP A 193 -14.15 2.48 -0.59
C ASP A 193 -13.91 3.89 -1.15
N VAL A 194 -15.01 4.57 -1.50
CA VAL A 194 -15.01 5.95 -2.02
C VAL A 194 -14.21 6.91 -1.12
N THR A 195 -14.09 6.59 0.17
CA THR A 195 -13.26 7.34 1.13
C THR A 195 -11.75 7.22 0.87
N ARG A 196 -11.25 6.10 0.33
CA ARG A 196 -9.83 5.95 -0.04
C ARG A 196 -9.47 6.72 -1.30
N ASP A 197 -10.42 6.96 -2.21
CA ASP A 197 -10.22 7.86 -3.35
C ASP A 197 -9.95 9.32 -2.91
N VAL A 198 -10.40 9.68 -1.71
CA VAL A 198 -10.16 11.01 -1.10
C VAL A 198 -8.83 11.03 -0.33
N LEU A 199 -8.31 9.86 0.11
CA LEU A 199 -7.06 9.79 0.86
C LEU A 199 -5.85 9.82 -0.06
N PRO A 200 -4.81 10.60 0.27
CA PRO A 200 -3.66 10.80 -0.61
C PRO A 200 -2.78 9.56 -0.83
N HIS A 201 -2.97 8.47 -0.05
CA HIS A 201 -2.02 7.36 0.03
C HIS A 201 -2.14 6.31 -1.09
N THR A 202 -3.26 6.30 -1.84
CA THR A 202 -3.55 5.31 -2.88
C THR A 202 -4.03 5.97 -4.17
N ARG A 203 -3.38 7.05 -4.60
CA ARG A 203 -3.77 7.75 -5.83
C ARG A 203 -3.47 6.92 -7.07
N PRO A 204 -4.45 6.80 -7.99
CA PRO A 204 -4.23 6.16 -9.28
C PRO A 204 -3.15 6.88 -10.09
N PHE A 205 -2.55 6.14 -11.01
CA PHE A 205 -1.66 6.73 -12.01
C PHE A 205 -2.47 7.59 -13.00
N HIS A 206 -1.88 8.69 -13.47
CA HIS A 206 -2.50 9.51 -14.50
C HIS A 206 -2.56 8.76 -15.84
N SER A 207 -3.67 8.90 -16.55
CA SER A 207 -3.91 8.23 -17.84
C SER A 207 -2.84 8.57 -18.90
N GLU A 208 -2.33 9.80 -18.90
CA GLU A 208 -1.24 10.22 -19.81
C GLU A 208 0.06 9.46 -19.53
N TYR A 209 0.39 9.26 -18.24
CA TYR A 209 1.56 8.46 -17.86
C TYR A 209 1.37 7.00 -18.26
N ALA A 210 0.22 6.42 -17.97
CA ALA A 210 -0.11 5.05 -18.36
C ALA A 210 -0.02 4.88 -19.89
N ALA A 211 -0.58 5.80 -20.68
CA ALA A 211 -0.50 5.77 -22.14
C ALA A 211 0.95 5.82 -22.66
N LYS A 212 1.82 6.62 -22.01
CA LYS A 212 3.26 6.68 -22.33
C LYS A 212 3.95 5.35 -22.05
N VAL A 213 3.80 4.81 -20.84
CA VAL A 213 4.49 3.57 -20.40
C VAL A 213 4.03 2.36 -21.21
N LEU A 214 2.75 2.33 -21.61
CA LEU A 214 2.17 1.23 -22.40
C LEU A 214 2.41 1.38 -23.91
N ALA A 215 3.08 2.45 -24.36
CA ALA A 215 3.41 2.60 -25.79
C ALA A 215 4.37 1.49 -26.24
N PRO A 216 4.17 0.90 -27.44
CA PRO A 216 4.98 -0.22 -27.92
C PRO A 216 6.45 0.16 -28.17
N ASP A 217 6.71 1.44 -28.46
CA ASP A 217 8.03 2.03 -28.68
C ASP A 217 8.68 2.58 -27.40
N TYR A 218 8.01 2.51 -26.26
CA TYR A 218 8.57 2.93 -24.98
C TYR A 218 9.52 1.85 -24.44
N ALA A 219 10.81 2.03 -24.70
CA ALA A 219 11.91 1.16 -24.28
C ALA A 219 13.03 1.99 -23.61
N PRO A 220 12.78 2.50 -22.39
CA PRO A 220 13.71 3.38 -21.70
C PRO A 220 14.92 2.62 -21.14
N THR A 221 16.00 3.34 -20.87
CA THR A 221 17.01 2.89 -19.91
C THR A 221 16.42 2.95 -18.49
N LEU A 222 17.05 2.29 -17.52
CA LEU A 222 16.56 2.32 -16.14
C LEU A 222 16.51 3.76 -15.59
N ASP A 223 17.53 4.58 -15.86
CA ASP A 223 17.55 5.98 -15.41
C ASP A 223 16.44 6.79 -16.07
N ALA A 224 16.17 6.58 -17.36
CA ALA A 224 15.06 7.24 -18.05
C ALA A 224 13.69 6.79 -17.51
N LEU A 225 13.52 5.50 -17.17
CA LEU A 225 12.30 5.00 -16.53
C LEU A 225 12.07 5.67 -15.18
N ILE A 226 13.13 5.79 -14.36
CA ILE A 226 13.08 6.46 -13.06
C ILE A 226 12.72 7.94 -13.23
N ASP A 227 13.39 8.66 -14.13
CA ASP A 227 13.12 10.09 -14.37
C ASP A 227 11.67 10.31 -14.82
N ASP A 228 11.20 9.51 -15.77
CA ASP A 228 9.82 9.58 -16.27
C ASP A 228 8.78 9.29 -15.17
N TYR A 229 9.06 8.30 -14.32
CA TYR A 229 8.20 8.00 -13.18
C TYR A 229 8.15 9.18 -12.20
N LEU A 230 9.30 9.74 -11.82
CA LEU A 230 9.38 10.82 -10.84
C LEU A 230 8.79 12.13 -11.35
N ILE A 231 8.88 12.42 -12.65
CA ILE A 231 8.23 13.57 -13.27
C ILE A 231 6.70 13.45 -13.20
N ALA A 232 6.17 12.27 -13.55
CA ALA A 232 4.73 12.03 -13.56
C ALA A 232 4.14 11.77 -12.18
N ASN A 233 4.95 11.26 -11.24
CA ASN A 233 4.52 10.81 -9.92
C ASN A 233 5.46 11.34 -8.83
N PRO A 234 5.51 12.66 -8.60
CA PRO A 234 6.41 13.26 -7.61
C PRO A 234 5.88 13.07 -6.17
N THR A 235 5.54 11.82 -5.82
CA THR A 235 4.90 11.51 -4.53
C THR A 235 5.06 10.03 -4.20
N ARG A 236 5.08 9.69 -2.91
CA ARG A 236 4.99 8.33 -2.39
C ARG A 236 3.55 7.77 -2.37
N ASN A 237 2.57 8.62 -2.69
CA ASN A 237 1.15 8.31 -2.51
C ASN A 237 0.54 7.68 -3.78
N ARG A 238 1.21 6.67 -4.35
CA ARG A 238 0.68 5.83 -5.43
C ARG A 238 0.29 4.46 -4.91
N GLU A 239 -0.70 3.84 -5.53
CA GLU A 239 -1.14 2.47 -5.26
C GLU A 239 0.00 1.46 -5.36
N LEU A 240 0.91 1.70 -6.30
CA LEU A 240 2.19 1.01 -6.45
C LEU A 240 3.29 2.07 -6.33
N ASP A 241 3.91 2.16 -5.15
CA ASP A 241 4.99 3.10 -4.86
C ASP A 241 6.34 2.48 -5.24
N LEU A 242 6.93 2.94 -6.34
CA LEU A 242 8.22 2.43 -6.82
C LEU A 242 9.43 3.20 -6.26
N LEU A 243 9.23 4.24 -5.44
CA LEU A 243 10.36 5.03 -4.91
C LEU A 243 11.34 4.17 -4.10
N PRO A 244 10.92 3.26 -3.19
CA PRO A 244 11.83 2.39 -2.47
C PRO A 244 12.65 1.48 -3.38
N LEU A 245 12.03 0.93 -4.43
CA LEU A 245 12.71 0.10 -5.42
C LEU A 245 13.72 0.91 -6.23
N PHE A 246 13.35 2.07 -6.73
CA PHE A 246 14.24 2.95 -7.50
C PHE A 246 15.40 3.45 -6.67
N ALA A 247 15.19 3.80 -5.41
CA ALA A 247 16.27 4.16 -4.50
C ALA A 247 17.24 3.00 -4.24
N TRP A 248 16.76 1.76 -4.26
CA TRP A 248 17.61 0.58 -4.15
C TRP A 248 18.39 0.29 -5.45
N LEU A 249 17.72 0.38 -6.61
CA LEU A 249 18.33 0.12 -7.93
C LEU A 249 19.34 1.20 -8.33
N ARG A 250 19.12 2.45 -7.90
CA ARG A 250 19.94 3.61 -8.21
C ARG A 250 20.21 4.47 -6.97
N PRO A 251 21.04 3.99 -6.03
CA PRO A 251 21.30 4.70 -4.77
C PRO A 251 21.96 6.07 -4.99
N ASP A 252 22.66 6.25 -6.12
CA ASP A 252 23.32 7.50 -6.49
C ASP A 252 22.44 8.44 -7.34
N HIS A 253 21.18 8.10 -7.59
CA HIS A 253 20.29 8.93 -8.37
C HIS A 253 20.08 10.30 -7.72
N ARG A 254 20.11 11.38 -8.56
CA ARG A 254 20.18 12.76 -8.06
C ARG A 254 18.84 13.32 -7.56
N ASN A 255 17.72 12.70 -7.90
CA ASN A 255 16.42 13.22 -7.53
C ASN A 255 16.24 13.18 -6.00
N PRO A 256 15.87 14.31 -5.36
CA PRO A 256 15.73 14.40 -3.91
C PRO A 256 14.63 13.50 -3.33
N LEU A 257 13.57 13.18 -4.10
CA LEU A 257 12.49 12.30 -3.66
C LEU A 257 12.99 10.91 -3.26
N LEU A 258 14.03 10.37 -3.96
CA LEU A 258 14.61 9.06 -3.63
C LEU A 258 15.49 9.09 -2.37
N ARG A 259 15.77 10.27 -1.84
CA ARG A 259 16.59 10.48 -0.63
C ARG A 259 15.77 10.94 0.58
N GLU A 260 14.46 11.03 0.43
CA GLU A 260 13.59 11.36 1.56
C GLU A 260 13.69 10.29 2.66
N THR A 261 13.67 10.73 3.90
CA THR A 261 13.82 9.86 5.10
C THR A 261 12.80 8.72 5.13
N LEU A 262 11.62 8.96 4.58
CA LEU A 262 10.55 7.96 4.52
C LEU A 262 10.70 6.98 3.35
N VAL A 263 11.57 7.24 2.37
CA VAL A 263 11.91 6.30 1.32
C VAL A 263 12.99 5.37 1.86
N LYS A 264 12.59 4.14 2.20
CA LYS A 264 13.53 3.11 2.68
C LYS A 264 13.89 2.20 1.50
N PRO A 265 15.13 2.30 0.93
CA PRO A 265 15.54 1.50 -0.23
C PRO A 265 15.39 0.00 0.04
N ARG A 266 14.72 -0.72 -0.86
CA ARG A 266 14.52 -2.17 -0.77
C ARG A 266 14.20 -2.77 -2.13
N PRO A 267 14.56 -4.04 -2.39
CA PRO A 267 14.33 -4.72 -3.67
C PRO A 267 12.89 -5.25 -3.78
N THR A 268 11.90 -4.40 -3.55
CA THR A 268 10.49 -4.82 -3.52
C THR A 268 9.59 -3.85 -4.25
N TYR A 269 8.53 -4.37 -4.85
CA TYR A 269 7.36 -3.59 -5.22
C TYR A 269 6.58 -3.25 -3.96
N HIS A 270 6.29 -1.97 -3.72
CA HIS A 270 5.49 -1.54 -2.58
C HIS A 270 4.04 -1.34 -3.03
N TYR A 271 3.25 -2.41 -2.93
CA TYR A 271 1.85 -2.47 -3.30
C TYR A 271 0.96 -2.06 -2.13
N ARG A 272 0.28 -0.93 -2.25
CA ARG A 272 -0.44 -0.23 -1.17
C ARG A 272 -1.94 -0.19 -1.37
N LEU A 273 -2.45 -0.76 -2.47
CA LEU A 273 -3.87 -0.68 -2.82
C LEU A 273 -4.81 -1.42 -1.86
N PRO A 274 -4.46 -2.60 -1.29
CA PRO A 274 -5.39 -3.38 -0.48
C PRO A 274 -5.92 -2.63 0.74
N ASN A 275 -7.22 -2.85 1.04
CA ASN A 275 -7.84 -2.46 2.30
C ASN A 275 -7.40 -3.42 3.42
N ALA A 276 -7.44 -2.96 4.67
CA ALA A 276 -7.39 -3.83 5.84
C ALA A 276 -8.83 -4.26 6.20
N SER A 277 -9.36 -5.30 5.53
CA SER A 277 -10.76 -5.74 5.72
C SER A 277 -10.89 -6.71 6.90
N LEU A 278 -10.49 -6.25 8.09
CA LEU A 278 -10.44 -7.09 9.29
C LEU A 278 -11.81 -7.56 9.79
N SER A 279 -12.92 -6.95 9.42
CA SER A 279 -14.27 -7.43 9.80
C SER A 279 -14.72 -8.63 8.96
N ASP A 280 -14.10 -8.88 7.79
CA ASP A 280 -14.40 -10.02 6.94
C ASP A 280 -13.53 -11.24 7.34
N PRO A 281 -14.10 -12.31 7.88
CA PRO A 281 -13.34 -13.50 8.28
C PRO A 281 -12.74 -14.28 7.09
N GLU A 282 -13.26 -14.09 5.88
CA GLU A 282 -12.76 -14.74 4.67
C GLU A 282 -11.57 -13.95 4.04
N TRP A 283 -11.36 -12.71 4.48
CA TRP A 283 -10.25 -11.90 4.03
C TRP A 283 -8.97 -12.21 4.81
N GLY A 284 -7.85 -12.19 4.11
CA GLY A 284 -6.52 -12.36 4.69
C GLY A 284 -5.44 -12.01 3.68
N VAL A 285 -4.17 -12.14 4.10
CA VAL A 285 -3.03 -11.81 3.26
C VAL A 285 -2.97 -12.65 1.98
N GLY A 286 -3.42 -13.91 2.06
CA GLY A 286 -3.45 -14.82 0.91
C GLY A 286 -4.37 -14.33 -0.21
N VAL A 287 -5.49 -13.67 0.12
CA VAL A 287 -6.40 -13.07 -0.88
C VAL A 287 -5.67 -11.97 -1.65
N GLU A 288 -5.00 -11.07 -0.94
CA GLU A 288 -4.31 -9.93 -1.55
C GLU A 288 -3.03 -10.36 -2.30
N TRP A 289 -2.33 -11.35 -1.77
CA TRP A 289 -1.22 -11.98 -2.46
C TRP A 289 -1.64 -12.58 -3.81
N ASN A 290 -2.74 -13.35 -3.82
CA ASN A 290 -3.23 -13.97 -5.05
C ASN A 290 -3.64 -12.93 -6.11
N ARG A 291 -4.16 -11.77 -5.69
CA ARG A 291 -4.41 -10.62 -6.60
C ARG A 291 -3.11 -10.05 -7.16
N TRP A 292 -2.07 -9.90 -6.32
CA TRP A 292 -0.75 -9.46 -6.78
C TRP A 292 -0.12 -10.46 -7.75
N VAL A 293 -0.29 -11.75 -7.54
CA VAL A 293 0.23 -12.80 -8.43
C VAL A 293 -0.30 -12.66 -9.86
N GLU A 294 -1.53 -12.15 -10.06
CA GLU A 294 -2.05 -11.88 -11.40
C GLU A 294 -1.24 -10.78 -12.13
N VAL A 295 -0.73 -9.78 -11.39
CA VAL A 295 0.19 -8.77 -11.95
C VAL A 295 1.48 -9.43 -12.40
N GLU A 296 2.06 -10.29 -11.57
CA GLU A 296 3.31 -10.99 -11.89
C GLU A 296 3.16 -11.97 -13.06
N ARG A 297 2.03 -12.68 -13.14
CA ARG A 297 1.71 -13.58 -14.27
C ARG A 297 1.60 -12.83 -15.58
N LEU A 298 0.95 -11.67 -15.59
CA LEU A 298 0.85 -10.85 -16.77
C LEU A 298 2.23 -10.25 -17.13
N ALA A 299 3.02 -9.82 -16.17
CA ALA A 299 4.38 -9.31 -16.39
C ALA A 299 5.33 -10.35 -16.99
N ALA A 300 5.13 -11.63 -16.66
CA ALA A 300 5.94 -12.75 -17.14
C ALA A 300 5.53 -13.27 -18.53
N ASP A 301 4.43 -12.78 -19.10
CA ASP A 301 3.95 -13.15 -20.43
C ASP A 301 4.07 -11.95 -21.40
N PRO A 302 5.18 -11.82 -22.13
CA PRO A 302 5.42 -10.65 -22.98
C PRO A 302 4.43 -10.52 -24.14
N VAL A 303 3.89 -11.63 -24.66
CA VAL A 303 2.91 -11.63 -25.76
C VAL A 303 1.58 -11.07 -25.25
N ARG A 304 1.07 -11.64 -24.18
CA ARG A 304 -0.17 -11.20 -23.56
C ARG A 304 -0.07 -9.78 -23.00
N LEU A 305 1.09 -9.40 -22.43
CA LEU A 305 1.35 -8.05 -21.95
C LEU A 305 1.28 -7.03 -23.10
N ALA A 306 1.86 -7.33 -24.27
CA ALA A 306 1.82 -6.45 -25.42
C ALA A 306 0.39 -6.30 -25.98
N GLU A 307 -0.35 -7.40 -26.13
CA GLU A 307 -1.75 -7.39 -26.56
C GLU A 307 -2.63 -6.54 -25.62
N ARG A 308 -2.52 -6.77 -24.32
CA ARG A 308 -3.29 -6.04 -23.30
C ARG A 308 -2.88 -4.57 -23.21
N SER A 309 -1.59 -4.23 -23.41
CA SER A 309 -1.13 -2.85 -23.50
C SER A 309 -1.80 -2.11 -24.64
N GLY A 310 -1.90 -2.74 -25.82
CA GLY A 310 -2.59 -2.18 -26.98
C GLY A 310 -4.07 -1.90 -26.70
N ALA A 311 -4.80 -2.91 -26.21
CA ALA A 311 -6.21 -2.81 -25.89
C ALA A 311 -6.49 -1.72 -24.80
N TYR A 312 -5.65 -1.63 -23.77
CA TYR A 312 -5.82 -0.64 -22.72
C TYR A 312 -5.54 0.79 -23.22
N ARG A 313 -4.56 0.98 -24.10
CA ARG A 313 -4.32 2.28 -24.75
C ARG A 313 -5.49 2.72 -25.62
N GLU A 314 -6.11 1.82 -26.37
CA GLU A 314 -7.33 2.10 -27.10
C GLU A 314 -8.47 2.53 -26.17
N HIS A 315 -8.63 1.83 -25.04
CA HIS A 315 -9.59 2.20 -24.01
C HIS A 315 -9.29 3.60 -23.41
N LEU A 316 -8.04 3.93 -23.13
CA LEU A 316 -7.66 5.27 -22.64
C LEU A 316 -7.92 6.39 -23.66
N ALA A 317 -7.84 6.08 -24.95
CA ALA A 317 -8.10 7.05 -26.01
C ALA A 317 -9.60 7.32 -26.24
N GLN A 318 -10.50 6.49 -25.70
CA GLN A 318 -11.94 6.68 -25.82
C GLN A 318 -12.43 7.87 -24.96
N PRO A 319 -13.52 8.57 -25.38
CA PRO A 319 -14.17 9.58 -24.55
C PRO A 319 -14.57 9.00 -23.19
N THR A 320 -14.46 9.82 -22.14
CA THR A 320 -14.75 9.41 -20.74
C THR A 320 -16.13 8.77 -20.58
N LEU A 321 -17.13 9.23 -21.33
CA LEU A 321 -18.49 8.66 -21.31
C LEU A 321 -18.52 7.22 -21.77
N ASN A 322 -17.79 6.87 -22.86
CA ASN A 322 -17.73 5.51 -23.37
C ASN A 322 -16.99 4.59 -22.40
N ARG A 323 -15.91 5.07 -21.79
CA ARG A 323 -15.19 4.32 -20.76
C ARG A 323 -16.09 3.98 -19.57
N TRP A 324 -16.91 4.91 -19.14
CA TRP A 324 -17.86 4.68 -18.05
C TRP A 324 -18.95 3.67 -18.44
N LEU A 325 -19.47 3.73 -19.65
CA LEU A 325 -20.47 2.78 -20.16
C LEU A 325 -19.90 1.38 -20.31
N ASP A 326 -18.64 1.22 -20.74
CA ASP A 326 -17.99 -0.07 -20.86
C ASP A 326 -17.70 -0.69 -19.49
N SER A 327 -17.28 0.09 -18.52
CA SER A 327 -17.15 -0.34 -17.12
C SER A 327 -18.49 -0.84 -16.56
N LEU A 328 -19.60 -0.14 -16.85
CA LEU A 328 -20.95 -0.57 -16.45
C LEU A 328 -21.37 -1.88 -17.13
N ARG A 329 -21.05 -2.10 -18.40
CA ARG A 329 -21.37 -3.33 -19.12
C ARG A 329 -20.63 -4.53 -18.54
N HIS A 330 -19.33 -4.41 -18.24
CA HIS A 330 -18.57 -5.47 -17.55
C HIS A 330 -19.17 -5.80 -16.19
N TRP A 331 -19.50 -4.77 -15.40
CA TRP A 331 -20.13 -4.95 -14.10
C TRP A 331 -21.51 -5.65 -14.16
N MET A 332 -22.26 -5.44 -15.23
CA MET A 332 -23.57 -6.10 -15.41
C MET A 332 -23.46 -7.54 -15.95
N HIS A 333 -22.33 -7.94 -16.53
CA HIS A 333 -22.14 -9.29 -17.11
C HIS A 333 -21.49 -10.28 -16.13
N ASP A 334 -20.85 -9.80 -15.07
CA ASP A 334 -20.21 -10.61 -14.02
C ASP A 334 -21.15 -10.93 -12.83
N ARG A 335 -22.48 -10.79 -13.05
CA ARG A 335 -23.50 -11.17 -12.04
C ARG A 335 -24.16 -12.49 -12.37
#